data_4b0c21e1f8d432f3e6909dec084ce67b
#
_entry.id   4b0c21e1f8d432f3e6909dec084ce67b
#
_cell.length_a   1.000
_cell.length_b   1.000
_cell.length_c   1.000
_cell.angle_alpha   90.00
_cell.angle_beta   90.00
_cell.angle_gamma   90.00
#
_symmetry.space_group_name_H-M   'P 1'
#
loop_
_entity.id
_entity.type
_entity.pdbx_description
1 polymer ?
#
loop_
_entity_poly.entity_id
_entity_poly.type
_entity_poly.pdbx_seq_one_letter_code
_entity_poly.pdbx_strand_id
1 'polypeptide(L)'
;MVIKYSKFISFLFLITLIGSVSYAEPHKQLSDYNFFKDIKNQIPRDETVPYKIANPLFSDYSHKFRFVHIPLNTAAEYSYNNVFNFPVGTTIIKTFAYPIDERNLDKGFLLLETRLLIKNENGWIPLSYIWNNEQTNAFLKYTGHTFNVSWISSNGQEKYVRYRAPNVNQCKTCHEINNKIQPI
;
A
#
# COMPACT_ATOMS: atom_id res chain seq x y z
N MET A 1 5.58 -28.49 76.21
CA MET A 1 5.42 -29.02 74.83
C MET A 1 4.88 -27.90 73.96
N VAL A 2 5.75 -27.23 73.20
CA VAL A 2 5.38 -26.03 72.41
C VAL A 2 5.39 -26.45 70.95
N ILE A 3 4.22 -26.38 70.34
CA ILE A 3 4.03 -26.71 68.94
C ILE A 3 4.26 -25.44 68.11
N LYS A 4 5.36 -25.41 67.32
CA LYS A 4 5.65 -24.34 66.33
C LYS A 4 4.86 -24.61 65.06
N TYR A 5 3.92 -23.74 64.71
CA TYR A 5 3.30 -23.72 63.38
C TYR A 5 4.22 -23.00 62.39
N SER A 6 4.74 -23.69 61.41
CA SER A 6 5.40 -23.18 60.23
C SER A 6 4.37 -22.67 59.23
N LYS A 7 4.32 -21.37 58.96
CA LYS A 7 3.49 -20.82 57.89
C LYS A 7 4.22 -20.99 56.54
N PHE A 8 3.75 -21.92 55.73
CA PHE A 8 4.10 -22.01 54.33
C PHE A 8 3.39 -20.88 53.57
N ILE A 9 4.12 -19.86 53.15
CA ILE A 9 3.61 -18.85 52.22
C ILE A 9 3.84 -19.38 50.79
N SER A 10 2.74 -19.85 50.18
CA SER A 10 2.71 -20.27 48.79
C SER A 10 2.70 -19.00 47.91
N PHE A 11 3.82 -18.69 47.26
CA PHE A 11 3.91 -17.62 46.31
C PHE A 11 3.37 -18.10 44.96
N LEU A 12 2.11 -17.75 44.66
CA LEU A 12 1.48 -18.05 43.40
C LEU A 12 2.07 -17.08 42.32
N PHE A 13 2.99 -17.58 41.51
CA PHE A 13 3.53 -16.84 40.37
C PHE A 13 2.46 -16.78 39.27
N LEU A 14 1.77 -15.66 39.19
CA LEU A 14 0.86 -15.34 38.08
C LEU A 14 1.69 -14.98 36.84
N ILE A 15 1.95 -15.97 35.97
CA ILE A 15 2.57 -15.75 34.67
C ILE A 15 1.51 -15.11 33.78
N THR A 16 1.56 -13.78 33.63
CA THR A 16 0.81 -13.08 32.61
C THR A 16 1.46 -13.38 31.25
N LEU A 17 0.84 -14.23 30.45
CA LEU A 17 1.16 -14.37 29.03
C LEU A 17 0.85 -13.02 28.35
N ILE A 18 1.86 -12.19 28.20
CA ILE A 18 1.81 -11.03 27.29
C ILE A 18 1.89 -11.64 25.89
N GLY A 19 0.74 -11.83 25.26
CA GLY A 19 0.68 -12.21 23.86
C GLY A 19 1.33 -11.12 23.03
N SER A 20 2.54 -11.37 22.51
CA SER A 20 3.16 -10.50 21.53
C SER A 20 2.30 -10.53 20.27
N VAL A 21 1.63 -9.42 19.95
CA VAL A 21 0.97 -9.22 18.65
C VAL A 21 2.08 -9.22 17.60
N SER A 22 2.27 -10.34 16.95
CA SER A 22 3.20 -10.46 15.83
C SER A 22 2.58 -9.74 14.63
N TYR A 23 3.07 -8.55 14.33
CA TYR A 23 2.80 -7.91 13.04
C TYR A 23 3.60 -8.65 11.98
N ALA A 24 2.92 -9.19 10.97
CA ALA A 24 3.60 -9.73 9.81
C ALA A 24 4.41 -8.60 9.16
N GLU A 25 5.71 -8.82 8.98
CA GLU A 25 6.60 -7.90 8.27
C GLU A 25 6.07 -7.68 6.85
N PRO A 26 6.10 -6.42 6.33
CA PRO A 26 5.73 -6.18 4.94
C PRO A 26 6.62 -6.96 3.97
N HIS A 27 6.04 -7.50 2.92
CA HIS A 27 6.82 -8.19 1.90
C HIS A 27 7.88 -7.26 1.28
N LYS A 28 9.05 -7.79 0.97
CA LYS A 28 10.14 -7.01 0.36
C LYS A 28 9.88 -6.70 -1.11
N GLN A 29 9.11 -7.53 -1.79
CA GLN A 29 8.76 -7.41 -3.20
C GLN A 29 7.25 -7.28 -3.38
N LEU A 30 6.84 -6.47 -4.35
CA LEU A 30 5.42 -6.27 -4.64
C LEU A 30 4.75 -7.55 -5.16
N SER A 31 5.49 -8.37 -5.92
CA SER A 31 5.01 -9.65 -6.44
C SER A 31 4.56 -10.63 -5.34
N ASP A 32 5.16 -10.56 -4.14
CA ASP A 32 4.89 -11.49 -3.05
C ASP A 32 3.45 -11.35 -2.49
N TYR A 33 2.79 -10.20 -2.74
CA TYR A 33 1.37 -10.00 -2.41
C TYR A 33 0.42 -10.70 -3.37
N ASN A 34 0.90 -11.12 -4.53
CA ASN A 34 0.11 -11.85 -5.52
C ASN A 34 -1.16 -11.12 -6.02
N PHE A 35 -1.14 -9.79 -6.10
CA PHE A 35 -2.27 -8.98 -6.55
C PHE A 35 -2.52 -9.07 -8.07
N PHE A 36 -1.50 -9.40 -8.86
CA PHE A 36 -1.54 -9.34 -10.32
C PHE A 36 -1.29 -10.70 -10.96
N LYS A 37 -1.97 -10.96 -12.07
CA LYS A 37 -1.64 -12.06 -13.02
C LYS A 37 -0.41 -11.67 -13.84
N ASP A 38 -0.34 -10.39 -14.23
CA ASP A 38 0.82 -9.77 -14.89
C ASP A 38 1.11 -8.43 -14.23
N ILE A 39 2.15 -8.40 -13.43
CA ILE A 39 2.49 -7.24 -12.62
C ILE A 39 2.99 -6.06 -13.49
N LYS A 40 3.74 -6.34 -14.57
CA LYS A 40 4.26 -5.34 -15.50
C LYS A 40 3.15 -4.62 -16.25
N ASN A 41 2.18 -5.38 -16.76
CA ASN A 41 1.06 -4.85 -17.49
C ASN A 41 -0.12 -4.44 -16.58
N GLN A 42 0.06 -4.50 -15.26
CA GLN A 42 -0.95 -4.16 -14.26
C GLN A 42 -2.27 -4.94 -14.47
N ILE A 43 -2.18 -6.21 -14.88
CA ILE A 43 -3.33 -7.10 -15.06
C ILE A 43 -3.66 -7.75 -13.70
N PRO A 44 -4.78 -7.38 -13.07
CA PRO A 44 -5.08 -7.85 -11.72
C PRO A 44 -5.55 -9.31 -11.71
N ARG A 45 -5.45 -9.96 -10.54
CA ARG A 45 -6.17 -11.19 -10.21
C ARG A 45 -7.63 -10.89 -9.89
N ASP A 46 -8.44 -11.93 -9.80
CA ASP A 46 -9.89 -11.82 -9.68
C ASP A 46 -10.33 -11.11 -8.38
N GLU A 47 -9.56 -11.25 -7.29
CA GLU A 47 -9.80 -10.58 -6.01
C GLU A 47 -9.30 -9.13 -5.96
N THR A 48 -8.65 -8.67 -7.02
CA THR A 48 -8.08 -7.31 -7.13
C THR A 48 -8.82 -6.53 -8.20
N VAL A 49 -9.70 -5.63 -7.78
CA VAL A 49 -10.63 -4.92 -8.66
C VAL A 49 -10.08 -3.55 -9.04
N PRO A 50 -9.99 -3.21 -10.34
CA PRO A 50 -9.63 -1.87 -10.78
C PRO A 50 -10.75 -0.87 -10.48
N TYR A 51 -10.39 0.37 -10.09
CA TYR A 51 -11.37 1.43 -9.89
C TYR A 51 -10.88 2.79 -10.42
N LYS A 52 -11.83 3.68 -10.64
CA LYS A 52 -11.58 5.08 -11.04
C LYS A 52 -12.13 6.02 -9.98
N ILE A 53 -11.54 7.20 -9.86
CA ILE A 53 -12.04 8.29 -9.02
C ILE A 53 -12.53 9.43 -9.91
N ALA A 54 -13.57 10.14 -9.46
CA ALA A 54 -14.18 11.22 -10.24
C ALA A 54 -13.21 12.39 -10.42
N ASN A 55 -12.51 12.79 -9.36
CA ASN A 55 -11.60 13.94 -9.36
C ASN A 55 -10.18 13.50 -8.99
N PRO A 56 -9.35 13.08 -9.97
CA PRO A 56 -7.98 12.65 -9.71
C PRO A 56 -7.09 13.84 -9.34
N LEU A 57 -6.34 13.70 -8.24
CA LEU A 57 -5.32 14.67 -7.87
C LEU A 57 -4.22 14.71 -8.94
N PHE A 58 -3.80 15.92 -9.33
CA PHE A 58 -2.65 16.12 -10.20
C PHE A 58 -1.37 15.59 -9.55
N SER A 59 -0.52 14.94 -10.31
CA SER A 59 0.78 14.43 -9.87
C SER A 59 1.73 14.39 -11.08
N ASP A 60 2.26 15.54 -11.45
CA ASP A 60 3.31 15.70 -12.47
C ASP A 60 3.02 14.94 -13.79
N TYR A 61 1.77 14.99 -14.28
CA TYR A 61 1.29 14.28 -15.49
C TYR A 61 1.34 12.75 -15.43
N SER A 62 1.65 12.14 -14.27
CA SER A 62 1.70 10.69 -14.18
C SER A 62 0.33 10.05 -14.39
N HIS A 63 0.30 8.96 -15.14
CA HIS A 63 -0.83 8.02 -15.19
C HIS A 63 -0.91 7.26 -13.86
N LYS A 64 -2.13 6.89 -13.44
CA LYS A 64 -2.33 6.18 -12.17
C LYS A 64 -3.24 4.98 -12.35
N PHE A 65 -2.68 3.79 -12.23
CA PHE A 65 -3.46 2.57 -12.07
C PHE A 65 -3.91 2.46 -10.62
N ARG A 66 -5.17 2.08 -10.40
CA ARG A 66 -5.74 1.95 -9.06
C ARG A 66 -6.53 0.67 -8.95
N PHE A 67 -6.28 -0.04 -7.86
CA PHE A 67 -6.97 -1.29 -7.56
C PHE A 67 -7.29 -1.35 -6.06
N VAL A 68 -8.32 -2.13 -5.74
CA VAL A 68 -8.62 -2.54 -4.38
C VAL A 68 -8.63 -4.07 -4.34
N HIS A 69 -7.84 -4.63 -3.43
CA HIS A 69 -7.85 -6.04 -3.09
C HIS A 69 -8.65 -6.23 -1.80
N ILE A 70 -9.67 -7.06 -1.83
CA ILE A 70 -10.50 -7.39 -0.66
C ILE A 70 -10.37 -8.90 -0.41
N PRO A 71 -10.11 -9.36 0.83
CA PRO A 71 -9.99 -10.78 1.13
C PRO A 71 -11.24 -11.56 0.75
N LEU A 72 -11.04 -12.80 0.30
CA LEU A 72 -12.12 -13.70 -0.08
C LEU A 72 -13.18 -13.83 1.03
N ASN A 73 -14.44 -13.94 0.62
CA ASN A 73 -15.59 -14.08 1.52
C ASN A 73 -15.82 -12.88 2.47
N THR A 74 -15.24 -11.73 2.16
CA THR A 74 -15.48 -10.47 2.88
C THR A 74 -15.99 -9.39 1.92
N ALA A 75 -16.56 -8.31 2.47
CA ALA A 75 -17.02 -7.16 1.69
C ALA A 75 -16.74 -5.86 2.42
N ALA A 76 -16.57 -4.78 1.67
CA ALA A 76 -16.57 -3.44 2.22
C ALA A 76 -18.02 -2.98 2.47
N GLU A 77 -18.27 -2.41 3.64
CA GLU A 77 -19.57 -1.86 3.99
C GLU A 77 -19.66 -0.40 3.51
N TYR A 78 -20.76 -0.06 2.84
CA TYR A 78 -21.04 1.30 2.40
C TYR A 78 -21.30 2.23 3.58
N SER A 79 -20.72 3.42 3.52
CA SER A 79 -21.01 4.50 4.46
C SER A 79 -21.39 5.77 3.69
N TYR A 80 -22.54 6.36 4.01
CA TYR A 80 -23.07 7.55 3.31
C TYR A 80 -22.18 8.80 3.52
N ASN A 81 -21.66 9.00 4.73
CA ASN A 81 -20.91 10.20 5.12
C ASN A 81 -19.41 9.96 5.40
N ASN A 82 -18.94 8.72 5.26
CA ASN A 82 -17.58 8.36 5.61
C ASN A 82 -16.97 7.46 4.53
N VAL A 83 -15.68 7.21 4.65
CA VAL A 83 -14.98 6.17 3.89
C VAL A 83 -15.67 4.82 4.17
N PHE A 84 -15.72 3.94 3.17
CA PHE A 84 -16.23 2.57 3.34
C PHE A 84 -15.53 1.88 4.50
N ASN A 85 -16.27 1.08 5.26
CA ASN A 85 -15.70 0.22 6.27
C ASN A 85 -15.13 -1.03 5.59
N PHE A 86 -13.82 -1.02 5.42
CA PHE A 86 -13.10 -2.13 4.79
C PHE A 86 -12.72 -3.20 5.81
N PRO A 87 -12.81 -4.49 5.45
CA PRO A 87 -12.32 -5.58 6.31
C PRO A 87 -10.80 -5.54 6.46
N VAL A 88 -10.30 -6.12 7.54
CA VAL A 88 -8.85 -6.35 7.74
C VAL A 88 -8.31 -7.21 6.60
N GLY A 89 -7.10 -6.88 6.12
CA GLY A 89 -6.49 -7.49 4.94
C GLY A 89 -6.79 -6.78 3.62
N THR A 90 -7.76 -5.84 3.59
CA THR A 90 -7.97 -5.02 2.40
C THR A 90 -6.73 -4.22 2.06
N THR A 91 -6.39 -4.17 0.78
CA THR A 91 -5.27 -3.36 0.28
C THR A 91 -5.73 -2.45 -0.85
N ILE A 92 -5.51 -1.15 -0.69
CA ILE A 92 -5.66 -0.16 -1.77
C ILE A 92 -4.31 -0.01 -2.45
N ILE A 93 -4.30 -0.15 -3.77
CA ILE A 93 -3.10 -0.21 -4.60
C ILE A 93 -3.14 0.96 -5.58
N LYS A 94 -2.05 1.72 -5.67
CA LYS A 94 -1.93 2.84 -6.60
C LYS A 94 -0.55 2.85 -7.25
N THR A 95 -0.49 2.53 -8.54
CA THR A 95 0.75 2.56 -9.32
C THR A 95 0.83 3.84 -10.12
N PHE A 96 1.95 4.54 -10.01
CA PHE A 96 2.29 5.74 -10.78
C PHE A 96 3.19 5.37 -11.94
N ALA A 97 2.83 5.84 -13.13
CA ALA A 97 3.48 5.46 -14.36
C ALA A 97 3.46 6.60 -15.37
N TYR A 98 4.32 6.53 -16.37
CA TYR A 98 4.25 7.38 -17.56
C TYR A 98 4.09 6.51 -18.80
N PRO A 99 3.19 6.84 -19.74
CA PRO A 99 3.15 6.16 -21.02
C PRO A 99 4.47 6.41 -21.76
N ILE A 100 4.95 5.43 -22.50
CA ILE A 100 6.12 5.64 -23.38
C ILE A 100 5.77 6.65 -24.47
N ASP A 101 4.54 6.58 -24.99
CA ASP A 101 4.01 7.48 -26.00
C ASP A 101 2.49 7.65 -25.80
N GLU A 102 2.04 8.87 -25.46
CA GLU A 102 0.61 9.16 -25.24
C GLU A 102 -0.25 8.95 -26.49
N ARG A 103 0.35 9.00 -27.70
CA ARG A 103 -0.37 8.77 -28.95
C ARG A 103 -0.63 7.30 -29.23
N ASN A 104 0.12 6.40 -28.57
CA ASN A 104 0.00 4.96 -28.70
C ASN A 104 0.31 4.29 -27.36
N LEU A 105 -0.73 4.03 -26.57
CA LEU A 105 -0.60 3.41 -25.24
C LEU A 105 -0.20 1.93 -25.30
N ASP A 106 -0.30 1.27 -26.46
CA ASP A 106 0.13 -0.14 -26.66
C ASP A 106 1.66 -0.28 -26.56
N LYS A 107 2.42 0.83 -26.67
CA LYS A 107 3.85 0.85 -26.37
C LYS A 107 4.13 0.59 -24.88
N GLY A 108 3.12 0.66 -24.03
CA GLY A 108 3.21 0.40 -22.60
C GLY A 108 3.58 1.62 -21.75
N PHE A 109 3.93 1.33 -20.51
CA PHE A 109 4.18 2.32 -19.48
C PHE A 109 5.52 2.07 -18.79
N LEU A 110 6.19 3.14 -18.41
CA LEU A 110 7.27 3.11 -17.43
C LEU A 110 6.66 3.23 -16.03
N LEU A 111 6.67 2.15 -15.28
CA LEU A 111 6.18 2.11 -13.90
C LEU A 111 7.25 2.66 -12.96
N LEU A 112 6.89 3.58 -12.07
CA LEU A 112 7.84 4.23 -11.16
C LEU A 112 7.71 3.75 -9.74
N GLU A 113 6.51 3.85 -9.17
CA GLU A 113 6.22 3.41 -7.81
C GLU A 113 4.82 2.80 -7.72
N THR A 114 4.67 1.85 -6.80
CA THR A 114 3.36 1.34 -6.36
C THR A 114 3.23 1.59 -4.87
N ARG A 115 2.21 2.33 -4.48
CA ARG A 115 1.85 2.56 -3.09
C ARG A 115 0.75 1.60 -2.68
N LEU A 116 0.93 1.03 -1.51
CA LEU A 116 -0.08 0.20 -0.86
C LEU A 116 -0.59 0.93 0.38
N LEU A 117 -1.87 0.81 0.64
CA LEU A 117 -2.48 1.16 1.91
C LEU A 117 -3.18 -0.10 2.41
N ILE A 118 -2.59 -0.76 3.41
CA ILE A 118 -3.02 -2.08 3.90
C ILE A 118 -3.80 -1.90 5.20
N LYS A 119 -5.02 -2.43 5.24
CA LYS A 119 -5.86 -2.43 6.45
C LYS A 119 -5.44 -3.56 7.37
N ASN A 120 -5.07 -3.22 8.60
CA ASN A 120 -4.88 -4.17 9.70
C ASN A 120 -5.86 -3.85 10.86
N GLU A 121 -5.76 -4.59 11.95
CA GLU A 121 -6.62 -4.41 13.13
C GLU A 121 -6.47 -3.03 13.78
N ASN A 122 -5.27 -2.41 13.69
CA ASN A 122 -4.97 -1.12 14.30
C ASN A 122 -5.14 0.09 13.35
N GLY A 123 -5.53 -0.15 12.10
CA GLY A 123 -5.72 0.92 11.12
C GLY A 123 -5.12 0.60 9.75
N TRP A 124 -4.62 1.61 9.07
CA TRP A 124 -4.03 1.48 7.74
C TRP A 124 -2.53 1.72 7.77
N ILE A 125 -1.78 0.87 7.08
CA ILE A 125 -0.31 0.97 6.95
C ILE A 125 0.03 1.41 5.52
N PRO A 126 0.67 2.58 5.34
CA PRO A 126 1.16 3.01 4.04
C PRO A 126 2.52 2.38 3.75
N LEU A 127 2.69 1.83 2.56
CA LEU A 127 3.94 1.27 2.06
C LEU A 127 4.22 1.80 0.65
N SER A 128 5.49 1.97 0.31
CA SER A 128 5.91 2.39 -1.03
C SER A 128 6.89 1.38 -1.61
N TYR A 129 6.63 0.97 -2.85
CA TYR A 129 7.44 0.04 -3.65
C TYR A 129 7.96 0.76 -4.88
N ILE A 130 9.27 0.76 -5.06
CA ILE A 130 9.95 1.40 -6.19
C ILE A 130 10.25 0.33 -7.25
N TRP A 131 9.83 0.59 -8.49
CA TRP A 131 10.06 -0.31 -9.62
C TRP A 131 11.53 -0.34 -10.02
N ASN A 132 12.02 -1.53 -10.36
CA ASN A 132 13.36 -1.70 -10.92
C ASN A 132 13.41 -1.22 -12.39
N ASN A 133 14.62 -0.99 -12.90
CA ASN A 133 14.80 -0.51 -14.28
C ASN A 133 14.32 -1.53 -15.32
N GLU A 134 14.40 -2.81 -15.01
CA GLU A 134 13.97 -3.91 -15.88
C GLU A 134 12.43 -4.04 -15.96
N GLN A 135 11.71 -3.28 -15.14
CA GLN A 135 10.25 -3.28 -15.08
C GLN A 135 9.66 -4.67 -14.80
N THR A 136 10.37 -5.48 -14.00
CA THR A 136 9.96 -6.85 -13.66
C THR A 136 9.33 -6.96 -12.30
N ASN A 137 9.68 -6.06 -11.36
CA ASN A 137 9.15 -6.03 -10.00
C ASN A 137 9.38 -4.66 -9.33
N ALA A 138 8.69 -4.44 -8.19
CA ALA A 138 8.93 -3.29 -7.35
C ALA A 138 9.33 -3.73 -5.93
N PHE A 139 10.19 -2.94 -5.30
CA PHE A 139 10.84 -3.28 -4.02
C PHE A 139 10.48 -2.26 -2.95
N LEU A 140 10.20 -2.74 -1.75
CA LEU A 140 9.86 -1.93 -0.59
C LEU A 140 10.95 -0.89 -0.30
N LYS A 141 10.54 0.38 -0.20
CA LYS A 141 11.44 1.49 0.11
C LYS A 141 10.77 2.50 1.03
N TYR A 142 11.36 2.73 2.18
CA TYR A 142 10.84 3.69 3.17
C TYR A 142 11.30 5.13 2.90
N THR A 143 12.45 5.27 2.25
CA THR A 143 13.00 6.57 1.85
C THR A 143 12.52 6.91 0.45
N GLY A 144 12.02 8.09 0.19
CA GLY A 144 11.61 8.48 -1.16
C GLY A 144 12.65 8.20 -2.25
N HIS A 145 12.25 8.31 -3.51
CA HIS A 145 13.11 8.13 -4.68
C HIS A 145 12.85 9.21 -5.72
N THR A 146 13.85 9.55 -6.52
CA THR A 146 13.72 10.52 -7.61
C THR A 146 14.02 9.84 -8.93
N PHE A 147 13.11 10.02 -9.91
CA PHE A 147 13.25 9.53 -11.26
C PHE A 147 13.38 10.71 -12.23
N ASN A 148 14.23 10.57 -13.22
CA ASN A 148 14.22 11.41 -14.42
C ASN A 148 13.43 10.65 -15.48
N VAL A 149 12.29 11.21 -15.88
CA VAL A 149 11.36 10.54 -16.80
C VAL A 149 11.19 11.39 -18.04
N SER A 150 11.26 10.77 -19.22
CA SER A 150 10.83 11.37 -20.47
C SER A 150 9.75 10.50 -21.13
N TRP A 151 8.85 11.14 -21.87
CA TRP A 151 7.79 10.49 -22.65
C TRP A 151 7.41 11.33 -23.85
N ILE A 152 6.76 10.72 -24.82
CA ILE A 152 6.19 11.45 -25.95
C ILE A 152 4.76 11.84 -25.61
N SER A 153 4.48 13.13 -25.60
CA SER A 153 3.16 13.67 -25.31
C SER A 153 2.19 13.53 -26.51
N SER A 154 0.91 13.79 -26.27
CA SER A 154 -0.16 13.66 -27.26
C SER A 154 0.04 14.50 -28.53
N ASN A 155 0.76 15.61 -28.44
CA ASN A 155 1.14 16.43 -29.61
C ASN A 155 2.47 15.99 -30.28
N GLY A 156 3.04 14.86 -29.87
CA GLY A 156 4.27 14.30 -30.43
C GLY A 156 5.58 14.92 -29.92
N GLN A 157 5.51 15.84 -28.97
CA GLN A 157 6.70 16.42 -28.34
C GLN A 157 7.24 15.55 -27.22
N GLU A 158 8.55 15.44 -27.13
CA GLU A 158 9.18 14.86 -25.94
C GLU A 158 8.97 15.78 -24.74
N LYS A 159 8.51 15.20 -23.64
CA LYS A 159 8.35 15.86 -22.34
C LYS A 159 9.30 15.23 -21.36
N TYR A 160 9.68 16.02 -20.36
CA TYR A 160 10.58 15.61 -19.30
C TYR A 160 10.06 16.08 -17.95
N VAL A 161 10.22 15.23 -16.93
CA VAL A 161 9.91 15.57 -15.54
C VAL A 161 10.88 14.89 -14.59
N ARG A 162 11.20 15.58 -13.52
CA ARG A 162 11.89 15.00 -12.36
C ARG A 162 10.85 14.56 -11.33
N TYR A 163 10.35 13.33 -11.50
CA TYR A 163 9.33 12.77 -10.61
C TYR A 163 9.94 12.39 -9.27
N ARG A 164 9.28 12.75 -8.16
CA ARG A 164 9.70 12.41 -6.81
C ARG A 164 8.68 11.49 -6.13
N ALA A 165 9.02 10.23 -5.94
CA ALA A 165 8.31 9.33 -5.05
C ALA A 165 8.52 9.78 -3.59
N PRO A 166 7.47 10.04 -2.81
CA PRO A 166 7.58 10.50 -1.43
C PRO A 166 8.08 9.37 -0.51
N ASN A 167 8.59 9.74 0.64
CA ASN A 167 8.85 8.79 1.72
C ASN A 167 7.55 8.44 2.48
N VAL A 168 7.59 7.39 3.29
CA VAL A 168 6.42 6.89 4.03
C VAL A 168 5.80 7.96 4.95
N ASN A 169 6.61 8.86 5.56
CA ASN A 169 6.08 9.92 6.43
C ASN A 169 5.26 10.96 5.64
N GLN A 170 5.62 11.21 4.38
CA GLN A 170 4.88 12.13 3.51
C GLN A 170 3.53 11.55 3.06
N CYS A 171 3.33 10.24 3.11
CA CYS A 171 2.01 9.63 2.84
C CYS A 171 0.97 10.07 3.86
N LYS A 172 1.37 10.27 5.12
CA LYS A 172 0.49 10.72 6.21
C LYS A 172 -0.13 12.09 5.91
N THR A 173 0.64 13.01 5.31
CA THR A 173 0.18 14.37 5.01
C THR A 173 -1.13 14.39 4.20
N CYS A 174 -1.33 13.43 3.31
CA CYS A 174 -2.55 13.33 2.48
C CYS A 174 -3.55 12.30 3.00
N HIS A 175 -3.12 11.30 3.77
CA HIS A 175 -3.97 10.17 4.19
C HIS A 175 -4.34 10.20 5.68
N GLU A 176 -3.92 11.21 6.42
CA GLU A 176 -4.23 11.32 7.85
C GLU A 176 -5.41 12.27 8.09
N ILE A 177 -6.46 11.76 8.74
CA ILE A 177 -7.61 12.52 9.22
C ILE A 177 -7.81 12.17 10.69
N ASN A 178 -7.88 13.16 11.57
CA ASN A 178 -8.04 12.98 13.02
C ASN A 178 -7.00 12.01 13.62
N ASN A 179 -5.73 12.18 13.24
CA ASN A 179 -4.60 11.34 13.66
C ASN A 179 -4.72 9.84 13.28
N LYS A 180 -5.53 9.53 12.27
CA LYS A 180 -5.68 8.18 11.74
C LYS A 180 -5.42 8.16 10.24
N ILE A 181 -4.58 7.25 9.79
CA ILE A 181 -4.36 7.02 8.36
C ILE A 181 -5.59 6.28 7.83
N GLN A 182 -6.12 6.75 6.69
CA GLN A 182 -7.28 6.15 6.02
C GLN A 182 -7.27 6.43 4.52
N PRO A 183 -8.04 5.68 3.72
CA PRO A 183 -8.36 6.04 2.34
C PRO A 183 -9.10 7.38 2.29
N ILE A 184 -8.82 8.19 1.30
CA ILE A 184 -9.52 9.45 0.98
C ILE A 184 -9.73 9.53 -0.53
#